data_ae501f94cc207d7cb20026ceca1680df
#
_entry.id   ae501f94cc207d7cb20026ceca1680df
#
_cell.length_a   1.000
_cell.length_b   1.000
_cell.length_c   1.000
_cell.angle_alpha   90.00
_cell.angle_beta   90.00
_cell.angle_gamma   90.00
#
_symmetry.space_group_name_H-M   'P 1'
#
loop_
_entity.id
_entity.type
_entity.pdbx_description
1 polymer ?
#
loop_
_entity_poly.entity_id
_entity_poly.type
_entity_poly.pdbx_seq_one_letter_code
_entity_poly.pdbx_strand_id
1 'polypeptide(L)'
;MFHRLLMRAYWLLTGGFVLALVYSFFARQFCDANFKSVLDPAAFGFISVWVVVNAIWVYRHHFQYRDLQMESVDAMEGEEFEHFCGYLLRRNGYKHIRVTQASGDQGIDIIASKQGKTYGFQCKRYTGFVGNKAVQEVWTGHNFYKLDEATVLTNSEFSDSARELADDLGVHLIDRTRLRRMMRRLPS
;
A
#
# COMPACT_ATOMS: atom_id res chain seq x y z
N MET A 1 1.38 12.25 -6.87
CA MET A 1 1.69 12.50 -8.30
C MET A 1 2.74 11.51 -8.83
N PHE A 2 3.82 11.27 -8.11
CA PHE A 2 4.93 10.38 -8.50
C PHE A 2 4.51 8.89 -8.63
N HIS A 3 3.70 8.36 -7.70
CA HIS A 3 3.20 6.97 -7.72
C HIS A 3 2.32 6.66 -8.95
N ARG A 4 1.45 7.61 -9.37
CA ARG A 4 0.63 7.44 -10.60
C ARG A 4 1.48 7.40 -11.86
N LEU A 5 2.59 8.14 -11.88
CA LEU A 5 3.54 8.13 -13.00
C LEU A 5 4.27 6.78 -13.07
N LEU A 6 4.71 6.24 -11.93
CA LEU A 6 5.36 4.94 -11.83
C LEU A 6 4.43 3.78 -12.23
N MET A 7 3.15 3.82 -11.81
CA MET A 7 2.15 2.82 -12.22
C MET A 7 1.87 2.88 -13.73
N ARG A 8 1.79 4.08 -14.31
CA ARG A 8 1.65 4.23 -15.77
C ARG A 8 2.87 3.72 -16.53
N ALA A 9 4.07 4.03 -16.05
CA ALA A 9 5.30 3.50 -16.63
C ALA A 9 5.38 1.96 -16.52
N TYR A 10 4.95 1.38 -15.41
CA TYR A 10 4.86 -0.07 -15.23
C TYR A 10 3.91 -0.72 -16.26
N TRP A 11 2.70 -0.17 -16.45
CA TRP A 11 1.74 -0.70 -17.42
C TRP A 11 2.22 -0.53 -18.87
N LEU A 12 2.95 0.55 -19.17
CA LEU A 12 3.57 0.75 -20.49
C LEU A 12 4.69 -0.27 -20.74
N LEU A 13 5.53 -0.54 -19.73
CA LEU A 13 6.60 -1.54 -19.82
C LEU A 13 6.04 -2.98 -19.95
N THR A 14 4.98 -3.31 -19.21
CA THR A 14 4.32 -4.63 -19.33
C THR A 14 3.60 -4.77 -20.66
N GLY A 15 2.94 -3.74 -21.17
CA GLY A 15 2.35 -3.72 -22.49
C GLY A 15 3.40 -3.88 -23.60
N GLY A 16 4.51 -3.16 -23.50
CA GLY A 16 5.66 -3.29 -24.42
C GLY A 16 6.28 -4.70 -24.41
N PHE A 17 6.37 -5.33 -23.23
CA PHE A 17 6.85 -6.70 -23.10
C PHE A 17 5.95 -7.72 -23.80
N VAL A 18 4.63 -7.62 -23.63
CA VAL A 18 3.66 -8.50 -24.31
C VAL A 18 3.75 -8.30 -25.83
N LEU A 19 3.85 -7.06 -26.29
CA LEU A 19 4.02 -6.75 -27.72
C LEU A 19 5.34 -7.32 -28.27
N ALA A 20 6.44 -7.23 -27.52
CA ALA A 20 7.72 -7.81 -27.91
C ALA A 20 7.67 -9.34 -27.99
N LEU A 21 6.97 -10.02 -27.08
CA LEU A 21 6.75 -11.47 -27.14
C LEU A 21 5.91 -11.87 -28.35
N VAL A 22 4.79 -11.17 -28.60
CA VAL A 22 3.93 -11.40 -29.74
C VAL A 22 4.70 -11.18 -31.04
N TYR A 23 5.43 -10.07 -31.13
CA TYR A 23 6.26 -9.75 -32.28
C TYR A 23 7.37 -10.80 -32.50
N SER A 24 8.08 -11.22 -31.45
CA SER A 24 9.10 -12.27 -31.54
C SER A 24 8.52 -13.61 -32.02
N PHE A 25 7.31 -13.96 -31.55
CA PHE A 25 6.61 -15.17 -31.99
C PHE A 25 6.27 -15.10 -33.51
N PHE A 26 5.70 -14.01 -33.97
CA PHE A 26 5.37 -13.83 -35.38
C PHE A 26 6.61 -13.67 -36.28
N ALA A 27 7.63 -12.94 -35.81
CA ALA A 27 8.87 -12.77 -36.58
C ALA A 27 9.60 -14.10 -36.79
N ARG A 28 9.56 -15.03 -35.81
CA ARG A 28 10.10 -16.39 -35.98
C ARG A 28 9.41 -17.20 -37.08
N GLN A 29 8.12 -16.94 -37.33
CA GLN A 29 7.33 -17.64 -38.34
C GLN A 29 7.55 -17.11 -39.76
N PHE A 30 7.84 -15.80 -39.92
CA PHE A 30 7.78 -15.12 -41.21
C PHE A 30 9.06 -14.42 -41.65
N CYS A 31 10.14 -14.39 -40.81
CA CYS A 31 11.37 -13.66 -41.12
C CYS A 31 12.54 -14.57 -41.50
N ASP A 32 13.42 -14.05 -42.39
CA ASP A 32 14.65 -14.72 -42.80
C ASP A 32 15.68 -14.85 -41.67
N ALA A 33 16.64 -15.80 -41.86
CA ALA A 33 17.67 -16.12 -40.86
C ALA A 33 18.53 -14.92 -40.44
N ASN A 34 18.83 -14.02 -41.37
CA ASN A 34 19.63 -12.82 -41.10
C ASN A 34 18.89 -11.81 -40.22
N PHE A 35 17.56 -11.69 -40.35
CA PHE A 35 16.75 -10.81 -39.54
C PHE A 35 16.56 -11.37 -38.13
N LYS A 36 16.49 -12.71 -37.98
CA LYS A 36 16.45 -13.39 -36.65
C LYS A 36 17.71 -13.15 -35.83
N SER A 37 18.88 -13.11 -36.45
CA SER A 37 20.15 -12.92 -35.76
C SER A 37 20.29 -11.56 -35.08
N VAL A 38 19.54 -10.53 -35.51
CA VAL A 38 19.50 -9.20 -34.92
C VAL A 38 18.37 -9.07 -33.91
N LEU A 39 17.21 -9.67 -34.19
CA LEU A 39 16.02 -9.57 -33.33
C LEU A 39 16.10 -10.37 -32.04
N ASP A 40 16.68 -11.58 -32.09
CA ASP A 40 16.77 -12.44 -30.90
C ASP A 40 17.64 -11.80 -29.78
N PRO A 41 18.84 -11.23 -30.04
CA PRO A 41 19.61 -10.51 -29.03
C PRO A 41 18.89 -9.27 -28.48
N ALA A 42 18.22 -8.50 -29.35
CA ALA A 42 17.49 -7.31 -28.93
C ALA A 42 16.28 -7.66 -28.04
N ALA A 43 15.53 -8.69 -28.39
CA ALA A 43 14.43 -9.21 -27.57
C ALA A 43 14.93 -9.76 -26.24
N PHE A 44 16.05 -10.48 -26.21
CA PHE A 44 16.68 -10.97 -24.99
C PHE A 44 17.14 -9.82 -24.07
N GLY A 45 17.76 -8.78 -24.64
CA GLY A 45 18.15 -7.58 -23.89
C GLY A 45 16.93 -6.88 -23.27
N PHE A 46 15.83 -6.72 -24.03
CA PHE A 46 14.60 -6.10 -23.52
C PHE A 46 13.96 -6.92 -22.39
N ILE A 47 13.89 -8.24 -22.54
CA ILE A 47 13.37 -9.14 -21.51
C ILE A 47 14.22 -9.06 -20.24
N SER A 48 15.54 -9.04 -20.37
CA SER A 48 16.45 -8.94 -19.22
C SER A 48 16.26 -7.64 -18.45
N VAL A 49 16.16 -6.51 -19.15
CA VAL A 49 15.89 -5.20 -18.54
C VAL A 49 14.51 -5.22 -17.86
N TRP A 50 13.48 -5.77 -18.51
CA TRP A 50 12.15 -5.88 -17.93
C TRP A 50 12.13 -6.72 -16.63
N VAL A 51 12.82 -7.88 -16.61
CA VAL A 51 12.94 -8.73 -15.42
C VAL A 51 13.63 -7.97 -14.28
N VAL A 52 14.74 -7.27 -14.56
CA VAL A 52 15.46 -6.48 -13.56
C VAL A 52 14.59 -5.36 -12.99
N VAL A 53 13.90 -4.60 -13.86
CA VAL A 53 13.00 -3.51 -13.42
C VAL A 53 11.87 -4.06 -12.56
N ASN A 54 11.26 -5.20 -12.95
CA ASN A 54 10.22 -5.85 -12.14
C ASN A 54 10.76 -6.39 -10.81
N ALA A 55 11.94 -7.00 -10.80
CA ALA A 55 12.59 -7.47 -9.58
C ALA A 55 12.86 -6.31 -8.60
N ILE A 56 13.39 -5.18 -9.11
CA ILE A 56 13.60 -3.96 -8.31
C ILE A 56 12.26 -3.43 -7.79
N TRP A 57 11.21 -3.40 -8.63
CA TRP A 57 9.89 -2.92 -8.24
C TRP A 57 9.27 -3.81 -7.15
N VAL A 58 9.32 -5.16 -7.31
CA VAL A 58 8.86 -6.12 -6.31
C VAL A 58 9.66 -5.98 -5.01
N TYR A 59 11.00 -5.87 -5.12
CA TYR A 59 11.87 -5.67 -3.97
C TYR A 59 11.48 -4.40 -3.20
N ARG A 60 11.37 -3.25 -3.88
CA ARG A 60 10.97 -1.98 -3.24
C ARG A 60 9.58 -2.05 -2.64
N HIS A 61 8.60 -2.72 -3.27
CA HIS A 61 7.24 -2.82 -2.75
C HIS A 61 7.10 -3.82 -1.60
N HIS A 62 7.89 -4.92 -1.59
CA HIS A 62 7.78 -5.96 -0.57
C HIS A 62 8.70 -5.72 0.62
N PHE A 63 9.86 -5.10 0.42
CA PHE A 63 10.90 -4.97 1.44
C PHE A 63 11.11 -3.53 1.93
N GLN A 64 10.48 -2.55 1.32
CA GLN A 64 10.63 -1.12 1.67
C GLN A 64 10.40 -0.84 3.16
N TYR A 65 9.50 -1.59 3.81
CA TYR A 65 9.09 -1.35 5.19
C TYR A 65 9.53 -2.45 6.17
N ARG A 66 10.40 -3.37 5.73
CA ARG A 66 10.73 -4.56 6.52
C ARG A 66 11.48 -4.24 7.81
N ASP A 67 12.46 -3.35 7.74
CA ASP A 67 13.40 -3.06 8.82
C ASP A 67 13.24 -1.61 9.35
N LEU A 68 12.04 -1.02 9.18
CA LEU A 68 11.78 0.35 9.61
C LEU A 68 11.74 0.46 11.14
N GLN A 69 12.41 1.50 11.62
CA GLN A 69 12.31 1.96 12.99
C GLN A 69 11.23 3.04 13.12
N MET A 70 10.78 3.32 14.35
CA MET A 70 9.72 4.32 14.57
C MET A 70 10.12 5.73 14.15
N GLU A 71 11.41 6.06 14.20
CA GLU A 71 11.96 7.33 13.75
C GLU A 71 11.74 7.54 12.23
N SER A 72 11.86 6.47 11.46
CA SER A 72 11.55 6.51 10.01
C SER A 72 10.05 6.69 9.77
N VAL A 73 9.20 6.08 10.59
CA VAL A 73 7.73 6.24 10.51
C VAL A 73 7.33 7.68 10.86
N ASP A 74 8.01 8.30 11.83
CA ASP A 74 7.77 9.70 12.22
C ASP A 74 8.17 10.70 11.14
N ALA A 75 9.07 10.33 10.23
CA ALA A 75 9.52 11.16 9.12
C ALA A 75 8.68 11.02 7.84
N MET A 76 7.72 10.07 7.80
CA MET A 76 6.87 9.84 6.63
C MET A 76 5.94 11.02 6.35
N GLU A 77 5.63 11.24 5.08
CA GLU A 77 4.47 12.03 4.66
C GLU A 77 3.16 11.26 4.90
N GLY A 78 2.01 11.97 4.89
CA GLY A 78 0.71 11.36 5.18
C GLY A 78 0.38 10.18 4.28
N GLU A 79 0.51 10.35 2.96
CA GLU A 79 0.24 9.28 1.97
C GLU A 79 1.20 8.10 2.12
N GLU A 80 2.48 8.35 2.43
CA GLU A 80 3.47 7.30 2.70
C GLU A 80 3.11 6.51 3.95
N PHE A 81 2.65 7.19 5.00
CA PHE A 81 2.18 6.54 6.24
C PHE A 81 0.95 5.65 6.01
N GLU A 82 -0.01 6.06 5.17
CA GLU A 82 -1.16 5.23 4.78
C GLU A 82 -0.70 3.94 4.06
N HIS A 83 0.22 4.05 3.11
CA HIS A 83 0.80 2.89 2.43
C HIS A 83 1.55 1.97 3.39
N PHE A 84 2.33 2.54 4.31
CA PHE A 84 3.00 1.79 5.37
C PHE A 84 2.00 1.07 6.28
N CYS A 85 0.91 1.74 6.70
CA CYS A 85 -0.17 1.12 7.48
C CYS A 85 -0.81 -0.05 6.73
N GLY A 86 -1.07 0.10 5.43
CA GLY A 86 -1.58 -0.98 4.59
C GLY A 86 -0.64 -2.19 4.54
N TYR A 87 0.67 -1.95 4.40
CA TYR A 87 1.68 -3.00 4.50
C TYR A 87 1.67 -3.68 5.87
N LEU A 88 1.67 -2.90 6.95
CA LEU A 88 1.67 -3.39 8.34
C LEU A 88 0.43 -4.24 8.65
N LEU A 89 -0.75 -3.80 8.22
CA LEU A 89 -1.99 -4.55 8.37
C LEU A 89 -1.93 -5.90 7.66
N ARG A 90 -1.41 -5.94 6.41
CA ARG A 90 -1.21 -7.19 5.67
C ARG A 90 -0.34 -8.17 6.43
N ARG A 91 0.76 -7.70 6.99
CA ARG A 91 1.69 -8.51 7.78
C ARG A 91 1.08 -8.98 9.12
N ASN A 92 0.09 -8.26 9.63
CA ASN A 92 -0.67 -8.63 10.84
C ASN A 92 -1.94 -9.45 10.54
N GLY A 93 -2.04 -10.04 9.33
CA GLY A 93 -3.06 -11.01 8.96
C GLY A 93 -4.36 -10.42 8.38
N TYR A 94 -4.39 -9.13 8.07
CA TYR A 94 -5.48 -8.54 7.30
C TYR A 94 -5.33 -8.88 5.81
N LYS A 95 -6.46 -9.06 5.12
CA LYS A 95 -6.56 -9.40 3.70
C LYS A 95 -7.39 -8.35 2.96
N HIS A 96 -7.39 -8.41 1.62
CA HIS A 96 -8.16 -7.52 0.73
C HIS A 96 -7.94 -6.04 1.06
N ILE A 97 -6.68 -5.67 1.34
CA ILE A 97 -6.31 -4.32 1.74
C ILE A 97 -6.42 -3.38 0.54
N ARG A 98 -7.21 -2.35 0.68
CA ARG A 98 -7.41 -1.29 -0.30
C ARG A 98 -7.18 0.07 0.37
N VAL A 99 -6.15 0.78 -0.04
CA VAL A 99 -5.94 2.19 0.30
C VAL A 99 -6.90 3.01 -0.57
N THR A 100 -7.69 3.88 0.03
CA THR A 100 -8.67 4.73 -0.65
C THR A 100 -7.96 5.89 -1.37
N GLN A 101 -8.69 6.68 -2.15
CA GLN A 101 -8.12 7.88 -2.77
C GLN A 101 -8.20 9.04 -1.78
N ALA A 102 -7.17 9.89 -1.75
CA ALA A 102 -7.01 11.02 -0.82
C ALA A 102 -8.11 12.11 -0.90
N SER A 103 -9.09 12.01 -1.78
CA SER A 103 -10.22 12.93 -1.87
C SER A 103 -11.53 12.16 -1.95
N GLY A 104 -12.47 12.47 -1.02
CA GLY A 104 -13.79 11.85 -0.97
C GLY A 104 -13.84 10.49 -0.28
N ASP A 105 -12.84 10.15 0.51
CA ASP A 105 -12.71 8.90 1.27
C ASP A 105 -13.65 8.80 2.50
N GLN A 106 -14.41 9.85 2.77
CA GLN A 106 -15.37 9.94 3.88
C GLN A 106 -14.76 9.59 5.25
N GLY A 107 -13.43 9.79 5.42
CA GLY A 107 -12.72 9.51 6.66
C GLY A 107 -12.26 8.05 6.80
N ILE A 108 -12.15 7.30 5.70
CA ILE A 108 -11.55 5.96 5.67
C ILE A 108 -10.39 5.94 4.67
N ASP A 109 -9.18 5.80 5.17
CA ASP A 109 -7.96 5.74 4.34
C ASP A 109 -7.67 4.30 3.86
N ILE A 110 -8.05 3.28 4.67
CA ILE A 110 -7.82 1.88 4.32
C ILE A 110 -9.07 1.05 4.64
N ILE A 111 -9.47 0.21 3.69
CA ILE A 111 -10.44 -0.86 3.92
C ILE A 111 -9.71 -2.20 3.86
N ALA A 112 -9.99 -3.08 4.83
CA ALA A 112 -9.40 -4.42 4.90
C ALA A 112 -10.38 -5.45 5.45
N SER A 113 -10.07 -6.74 5.35
CA SER A 113 -10.84 -7.81 5.95
C SER A 113 -9.99 -8.71 6.84
N LYS A 114 -10.57 -9.23 7.91
CA LYS A 114 -9.93 -10.20 8.80
C LYS A 114 -10.99 -11.03 9.51
N GLN A 115 -10.82 -12.36 9.49
CA GLN A 115 -11.72 -13.30 10.19
C GLN A 115 -13.21 -13.11 9.83
N GLY A 116 -13.49 -12.84 8.56
CA GLY A 116 -14.86 -12.66 8.05
C GLY A 116 -15.47 -11.29 8.29
N LYS A 117 -14.78 -10.38 9.01
CA LYS A 117 -15.21 -8.99 9.24
C LYS A 117 -14.48 -8.02 8.32
N THR A 118 -15.14 -6.90 8.04
CA THR A 118 -14.61 -5.75 7.30
C THR A 118 -14.21 -4.63 8.26
N TYR A 119 -13.08 -4.01 7.99
CA TYR A 119 -12.47 -2.98 8.84
C TYR A 119 -12.24 -1.71 8.04
N GLY A 120 -12.57 -0.56 8.62
CA GLY A 120 -12.19 0.76 8.15
C GLY A 120 -11.10 1.36 9.04
N PHE A 121 -10.04 1.88 8.42
CA PHE A 121 -8.95 2.55 9.12
C PHE A 121 -8.82 3.99 8.67
N GLN A 122 -8.72 4.90 9.66
CA GLN A 122 -8.24 6.26 9.46
C GLN A 122 -6.78 6.31 9.94
N CYS A 123 -5.88 6.78 9.09
CA CYS A 123 -4.46 6.86 9.39
C CYS A 123 -4.07 8.33 9.67
N LYS A 124 -3.50 8.59 10.83
CA LYS A 124 -3.07 9.94 11.23
C LYS A 124 -1.58 9.95 11.55
N ARG A 125 -0.75 10.41 10.61
CA ARG A 125 0.65 10.74 10.88
C ARG A 125 0.70 12.12 11.54
N TYR A 126 1.04 12.16 12.81
CA TYR A 126 0.95 13.38 13.61
C TYR A 126 2.12 13.51 14.60
N THR A 127 2.49 14.74 14.94
CA THR A 127 3.58 15.02 15.90
C THR A 127 3.07 15.35 17.31
N GLY A 128 1.76 15.61 17.46
CA GLY A 128 1.08 15.86 18.72
C GLY A 128 0.00 14.83 19.02
N PHE A 129 -0.86 15.08 20.00
CA PHE A 129 -1.98 14.21 20.32
C PHE A 129 -3.06 14.24 19.25
N VAL A 130 -3.53 13.07 18.85
CA VAL A 130 -4.66 12.91 17.94
C VAL A 130 -5.96 13.10 18.73
N GLY A 131 -6.76 14.07 18.33
CA GLY A 131 -8.01 14.44 19.03
C GLY A 131 -9.25 13.75 18.44
N ASN A 132 -10.42 14.16 18.95
CA ASN A 132 -11.76 13.63 18.64
C ASN A 132 -12.07 13.61 17.14
N LYS A 133 -11.56 14.57 16.38
CA LYS A 133 -11.84 14.69 14.93
C LYS A 133 -11.54 13.39 14.18
N ALA A 134 -10.41 12.72 14.48
CA ALA A 134 -10.03 11.47 13.82
C ALA A 134 -11.02 10.33 14.14
N VAL A 135 -11.52 10.28 15.37
CA VAL A 135 -12.53 9.29 15.80
C VAL A 135 -13.87 9.53 15.10
N GLN A 136 -14.29 10.81 14.99
CA GLN A 136 -15.51 11.21 14.29
C GLN A 136 -15.42 10.89 12.80
N GLU A 137 -14.29 11.18 12.16
CA GLU A 137 -14.05 10.90 10.74
C GLU A 137 -14.18 9.40 10.45
N VAL A 138 -13.46 8.54 11.19
CA VAL A 138 -13.51 7.09 10.95
C VAL A 138 -14.89 6.51 11.25
N TRP A 139 -15.58 6.99 12.27
CA TRP A 139 -16.91 6.52 12.63
C TRP A 139 -17.93 6.89 11.55
N THR A 140 -17.86 8.10 11.00
CA THR A 140 -18.71 8.54 9.89
C THR A 140 -18.46 7.68 8.66
N GLY A 141 -17.21 7.47 8.28
CA GLY A 141 -16.85 6.65 7.13
C GLY A 141 -17.20 5.17 7.30
N HIS A 142 -17.01 4.62 8.51
CA HIS A 142 -17.43 3.27 8.84
C HIS A 142 -18.93 3.04 8.54
N ASN A 143 -19.80 3.95 8.96
CA ASN A 143 -21.23 3.88 8.67
C ASN A 143 -21.54 4.04 7.19
N PHE A 144 -20.86 4.98 6.50
CA PHE A 144 -21.04 5.23 5.07
C PHE A 144 -20.69 3.99 4.23
N TYR A 145 -19.58 3.33 4.52
CA TYR A 145 -19.13 2.13 3.80
C TYR A 145 -19.73 0.82 4.33
N LYS A 146 -20.57 0.87 5.38
CA LYS A 146 -21.19 -0.28 6.03
C LYS A 146 -20.16 -1.34 6.45
N LEU A 147 -19.11 -0.89 7.13
CA LEU A 147 -18.05 -1.75 7.63
C LEU A 147 -18.42 -2.31 9.02
N ASP A 148 -17.82 -3.41 9.42
CA ASP A 148 -18.09 -4.05 10.71
C ASP A 148 -17.32 -3.38 11.87
N GLU A 149 -16.12 -2.84 11.59
CA GLU A 149 -15.24 -2.31 12.62
C GLU A 149 -14.56 -1.01 12.14
N ALA A 150 -14.43 -0.03 13.03
CA ALA A 150 -13.76 1.24 12.79
C ALA A 150 -12.49 1.35 13.64
N THR A 151 -11.38 1.83 13.07
CA THR A 151 -10.10 1.95 13.76
C THR A 151 -9.37 3.24 13.37
N VAL A 152 -8.90 4.01 14.35
CA VAL A 152 -7.90 5.07 14.11
C VAL A 152 -6.51 4.53 14.39
N LEU A 153 -5.58 4.73 13.45
CA LEU A 153 -4.20 4.31 13.53
C LEU A 153 -3.28 5.53 13.46
N THR A 154 -2.34 5.67 14.40
CA THR A 154 -1.42 6.81 14.43
C THR A 154 -0.01 6.40 14.88
N ASN A 155 0.99 7.18 14.44
CA ASN A 155 2.37 7.12 14.95
C ASN A 155 2.53 7.87 16.29
N SER A 156 1.46 8.51 16.79
CA SER A 156 1.46 9.34 18.01
C SER A 156 0.53 8.77 19.07
N GLU A 157 0.18 9.60 20.05
CA GLU A 157 -0.74 9.27 21.15
C GLU A 157 -2.10 9.93 20.90
N PHE A 158 -3.14 9.40 21.54
CA PHE A 158 -4.48 9.99 21.54
C PHE A 158 -4.68 10.86 22.77
N SER A 159 -5.45 11.95 22.61
CA SER A 159 -5.93 12.72 23.76
C SER A 159 -6.93 11.92 24.60
N ASP A 160 -7.09 12.28 25.87
CA ASP A 160 -8.05 11.61 26.75
C ASP A 160 -9.49 11.71 26.21
N SER A 161 -9.87 12.87 25.68
CA SER A 161 -11.18 13.06 25.04
C SER A 161 -11.37 12.18 23.80
N ALA A 162 -10.32 11.90 23.00
CA ALA A 162 -10.41 11.00 21.86
C ALA A 162 -10.55 9.53 22.29
N ARG A 163 -9.93 9.15 23.41
CA ARG A 163 -10.07 7.80 24.00
C ARG A 163 -11.51 7.59 24.52
N GLU A 164 -12.03 8.55 25.28
CA GLU A 164 -13.41 8.54 25.80
C GLU A 164 -14.43 8.42 24.65
N LEU A 165 -14.30 9.28 23.62
CA LEU A 165 -15.18 9.23 22.46
C LEU A 165 -15.08 7.91 21.69
N ALA A 166 -13.88 7.35 21.57
CA ALA A 166 -13.66 6.07 20.88
C ALA A 166 -14.32 4.91 21.64
N ASP A 167 -14.23 4.90 22.96
CA ASP A 167 -14.89 3.90 23.81
C ASP A 167 -16.42 3.99 23.67
N ASP A 168 -16.98 5.19 23.69
CA ASP A 168 -18.43 5.44 23.52
C ASP A 168 -18.95 5.00 22.15
N LEU A 169 -18.16 5.18 21.09
CA LEU A 169 -18.55 4.85 19.72
C LEU A 169 -18.13 3.44 19.28
N GLY A 170 -17.42 2.70 20.11
CA GLY A 170 -16.86 1.38 19.74
C GLY A 170 -15.74 1.46 18.70
N VAL A 171 -15.02 2.58 18.61
CA VAL A 171 -13.90 2.78 17.68
C VAL A 171 -12.60 2.26 18.31
N HIS A 172 -11.90 1.41 17.57
CA HIS A 172 -10.60 0.91 18.01
C HIS A 172 -9.49 1.94 17.83
N LEU A 173 -8.56 2.02 18.77
CA LEU A 173 -7.41 2.91 18.71
C LEU A 173 -6.10 2.10 18.63
N ILE A 174 -5.26 2.44 17.65
CA ILE A 174 -3.90 1.94 17.51
C ILE A 174 -2.95 3.13 17.64
N ASP A 175 -2.45 3.33 18.86
CA ASP A 175 -1.47 4.36 19.20
C ASP A 175 -0.04 3.93 18.84
N ARG A 176 0.94 4.82 19.07
CA ARG A 176 2.37 4.59 18.86
C ARG A 176 2.86 3.29 19.50
N THR A 177 2.44 3.01 20.72
CA THR A 177 2.87 1.82 21.47
C THR A 177 2.35 0.53 20.82
N ARG A 178 1.08 0.54 20.41
CA ARG A 178 0.46 -0.59 19.72
C ARG A 178 0.99 -0.75 18.31
N LEU A 179 1.22 0.34 17.59
CA LEU A 179 1.87 0.37 16.27
C LEU A 179 3.26 -0.27 16.33
N ARG A 180 4.11 0.13 17.30
CA ARG A 180 5.44 -0.45 17.51
C ARG A 180 5.37 -1.95 17.80
N ARG A 181 4.38 -2.43 18.56
CA ARG A 181 4.17 -3.87 18.80
C ARG A 181 3.78 -4.62 17.51
N MET A 182 2.97 -4.01 16.67
CA MET A 182 2.60 -4.59 15.37
C MET A 182 3.82 -4.70 14.43
N MET A 183 4.72 -3.71 14.45
CA MET A 183 5.97 -3.74 13.68
C MET A 183 6.91 -4.88 14.14
N ARG A 184 7.05 -5.11 15.45
CA ARG A 184 7.91 -6.18 16.01
C ARG A 184 7.43 -7.60 15.69
N ARG A 185 6.17 -7.80 15.35
CA ARG A 185 5.61 -9.10 14.96
C ARG A 185 5.90 -9.45 13.50
N LEU A 186 6.61 -8.59 12.78
CA LEU A 186 7.06 -8.89 11.44
C LEU A 186 8.17 -9.96 11.56
N PRO A 187 8.04 -11.14 10.89
CA PRO A 187 9.13 -12.11 10.86
C PRO A 187 10.35 -11.47 10.19
N SER A 188 11.49 -11.61 10.82
CA SER A 188 12.80 -11.21 10.32
C SER A 188 13.13 -11.89 8.99
#